data_a15d1d4a0c2c1bfb24eb1ce43db3c4c0
#
_entry.id   a15d1d4a0c2c1bfb24eb1ce43db3c4c0
#
_cell.length_a   1.000
_cell.length_b   1.000
_cell.length_c   1.000
_cell.angle_alpha   90.00
_cell.angle_beta   90.00
_cell.angle_gamma   90.00
#
_symmetry.space_group_name_H-M   'P 1'
#
loop_
_entity.id
_entity.type
_entity.pdbx_description
1 polymer ?
#
loop_
_entity_poly.entity_id
_entity_poly.type
_entity_poly.pdbx_seq_one_letter_code
_entity_poly.pdbx_strand_id
1 'polypeptide(L)'
;RLLPLLVAVVSATGLRAEGYQVNNLSTRQTGMGHVGTAMKLNSESIFFNPAATAFQDSKFDLSVGAAGILSYCTYTPSPTMENGFYSGNRPEWESDNKMSTPIYAYFNYKPSDRWAVGLGFFTPNGSSMNWGDDWPGANLVQEINLAAYTVQPTVSFKLCDRVSIGAGLM
;
A
#
# COMPACT_ATOMS: atom_id res chain seq x y z
N ARG A 1 -18.07 -28.48 12.82
CA ARG A 1 -18.68 -27.86 11.63
C ARG A 1 -18.26 -26.40 11.39
N LEU A 2 -17.55 -25.73 12.32
CA LEU A 2 -17.02 -24.35 12.16
C LEU A 2 -15.66 -24.31 11.46
N LEU A 3 -14.87 -25.39 11.49
CA LEU A 3 -13.53 -25.44 10.92
C LEU A 3 -13.49 -25.20 9.40
N PRO A 4 -14.37 -25.79 8.56
CA PRO A 4 -14.37 -25.53 7.13
C PRO A 4 -14.79 -24.08 6.79
N LEU A 5 -15.64 -23.44 7.61
CA LEU A 5 -16.02 -22.04 7.43
C LEU A 5 -14.84 -21.10 7.74
N LEU A 6 -14.08 -21.40 8.79
CA LEU A 6 -12.90 -20.63 9.17
C LEU A 6 -11.79 -20.73 8.08
N VAL A 7 -11.59 -21.93 7.53
CA VAL A 7 -10.63 -22.16 6.42
C VAL A 7 -11.08 -21.45 5.14
N ALA A 8 -12.39 -21.43 4.83
CA ALA A 8 -12.92 -20.72 3.67
C ALA A 8 -12.77 -19.19 3.80
N VAL A 9 -12.95 -18.62 4.98
CA VAL A 9 -12.73 -17.18 5.23
C VAL A 9 -11.26 -16.81 5.10
N VAL A 10 -10.36 -17.65 5.60
CA VAL A 10 -8.89 -17.41 5.49
C VAL A 10 -8.41 -17.54 4.05
N SER A 11 -8.97 -18.47 3.27
CA SER A 11 -8.59 -18.64 1.85
C SER A 11 -9.14 -17.55 0.93
N ALA A 12 -10.24 -16.89 1.28
CA ALA A 12 -10.81 -15.79 0.49
C ALA A 12 -9.96 -14.50 0.55
N THR A 13 -9.11 -14.34 1.57
CA THR A 13 -8.24 -13.15 1.73
C THR A 13 -6.96 -13.20 0.90
N GLY A 14 -6.67 -14.32 0.22
CA GLY A 14 -5.43 -14.53 -0.51
C GLY A 14 -5.43 -14.15 -2.00
N LEU A 15 -6.58 -13.76 -2.56
CA LEU A 15 -6.69 -13.42 -3.97
C LEU A 15 -6.64 -11.89 -4.15
N ARG A 16 -5.44 -11.34 -4.09
CA ARG A 16 -5.20 -9.93 -4.43
C ARG A 16 -4.39 -9.84 -5.70
N ALA A 17 -4.96 -9.26 -6.74
CA ALA A 17 -4.25 -8.81 -7.93
C ALA A 17 -3.87 -7.34 -7.72
N GLU A 18 -2.74 -7.09 -7.08
CA GLU A 18 -2.32 -5.74 -6.68
C GLU A 18 -1.27 -5.21 -7.67
N GLY A 19 -1.74 -4.57 -8.76
CA GLY A 19 -0.86 -3.94 -9.74
C GLY A 19 -0.41 -2.51 -9.36
N TYR A 20 -1.07 -1.86 -8.42
CA TYR A 20 -0.86 -0.44 -8.09
C TYR A 20 -0.67 -0.17 -6.60
N GLN A 21 -0.35 -1.19 -5.83
CA GLN A 21 -0.14 -1.05 -4.39
C GLN A 21 1.12 -0.25 -4.08
N VAL A 22 0.99 0.72 -3.18
CA VAL A 22 2.10 1.51 -2.65
C VAL A 22 2.52 0.92 -1.30
N ASN A 23 3.71 0.31 -1.23
CA ASN A 23 4.21 -0.32 0.00
C ASN A 23 4.90 0.65 0.98
N ASN A 24 4.78 1.97 0.77
CA ASN A 24 5.46 2.99 1.59
C ASN A 24 4.51 3.67 2.60
N LEU A 25 3.62 2.89 3.22
CA LEU A 25 2.63 3.36 4.20
C LEU A 25 3.17 3.43 5.63
N SER A 26 4.45 3.17 5.85
CA SER A 26 5.15 3.32 7.11
C SER A 26 6.65 3.35 6.86
N THR A 27 7.32 4.39 7.30
CA THR A 27 8.79 4.49 7.22
C THR A 27 9.46 3.42 8.07
N ARG A 28 8.88 3.04 9.21
CA ARG A 28 9.40 1.96 10.07
C ARG A 28 9.30 0.61 9.37
N GLN A 29 8.16 0.30 8.75
CA GLN A 29 7.98 -0.94 7.99
C GLN A 29 8.96 -1.02 6.82
N THR A 30 9.09 0.07 6.05
CA THR A 30 10.02 0.15 4.94
C THR A 30 11.47 -0.07 5.41
N GLY A 31 11.88 0.58 6.49
CA GLY A 31 13.23 0.42 7.08
C GLY A 31 13.51 -0.99 7.62
N MET A 32 12.48 -1.76 7.97
CA MET A 32 12.57 -3.15 8.43
C MET A 32 12.32 -4.18 7.31
N GLY A 33 12.26 -3.76 6.05
CA GLY A 33 11.96 -4.66 4.93
C GLY A 33 10.55 -5.27 4.99
N HIS A 34 9.57 -4.55 5.56
CA HIS A 34 8.16 -4.95 5.69
C HIS A 34 7.89 -6.19 6.57
N VAL A 35 8.80 -6.54 7.47
CA VAL A 35 8.62 -7.68 8.39
C VAL A 35 7.91 -7.33 9.71
N GLY A 36 7.54 -6.06 9.90
CA GLY A 36 6.99 -5.55 11.15
C GLY A 36 5.50 -5.80 11.39
N THR A 37 4.78 -6.53 10.53
CA THR A 37 3.32 -6.75 10.66
C THR A 37 2.94 -7.41 12.01
N ALA A 38 3.78 -8.30 12.52
CA ALA A 38 3.59 -8.94 13.82
C ALA A 38 4.13 -8.12 15.00
N MET A 39 4.76 -6.98 14.72
CA MET A 39 5.34 -6.12 15.75
C MET A 39 4.35 -5.04 16.21
N LYS A 40 4.60 -4.52 17.41
CA LYS A 40 3.89 -3.35 17.91
C LYS A 40 4.51 -2.08 17.33
N LEU A 41 3.81 -1.45 16.39
CA LEU A 41 4.22 -0.22 15.71
C LEU A 41 3.40 0.99 16.15
N ASN A 42 2.69 0.90 17.29
CA ASN A 42 1.78 1.92 17.80
C ASN A 42 0.71 2.31 16.76
N SER A 43 0.55 3.60 16.45
CA SER A 43 -0.46 4.07 15.50
C SER A 43 -0.26 3.53 14.07
N GLU A 44 0.97 3.26 13.64
CA GLU A 44 1.22 2.66 12.31
C GLU A 44 0.66 1.23 12.18
N SER A 45 0.40 0.55 13.31
CA SER A 45 -0.28 -0.75 13.32
C SER A 45 -1.72 -0.69 12.79
N ILE A 46 -2.35 0.48 12.72
CA ILE A 46 -3.71 0.66 12.21
C ILE A 46 -3.88 0.00 10.83
N PHE A 47 -2.93 0.20 9.93
CA PHE A 47 -2.98 -0.41 8.60
C PHE A 47 -2.55 -1.88 8.62
N PHE A 48 -1.41 -2.20 9.25
CA PHE A 48 -0.78 -3.52 9.12
C PHE A 48 -1.37 -4.58 10.03
N ASN A 49 -1.75 -4.19 11.25
CA ASN A 49 -2.30 -5.09 12.28
C ASN A 49 -3.13 -4.29 13.29
N PRO A 50 -4.41 -4.04 13.00
CA PRO A 50 -5.28 -3.27 13.88
C PRO A 50 -5.31 -3.75 15.34
N ALA A 51 -5.21 -5.06 15.56
CA ALA A 51 -5.21 -5.64 16.90
C ALA A 51 -4.00 -5.18 17.75
N ALA A 52 -2.85 -4.91 17.12
CA ALA A 52 -1.64 -4.48 17.82
C ALA A 52 -1.78 -3.08 18.44
N THR A 53 -2.71 -2.26 17.98
CA THR A 53 -2.95 -0.92 18.55
C THR A 53 -3.40 -0.96 20.01
N ALA A 54 -4.05 -2.04 20.46
CA ALA A 54 -4.46 -2.24 21.86
C ALA A 54 -3.26 -2.42 22.82
N PHE A 55 -2.08 -2.78 22.31
CA PHE A 55 -0.85 -2.93 23.08
C PHE A 55 0.03 -1.69 23.10
N GLN A 56 -0.44 -0.56 22.56
CA GLN A 56 0.25 0.72 22.66
C GLN A 56 0.54 1.10 24.12
N ASP A 57 1.75 1.59 24.40
CA ASP A 57 2.16 1.96 25.76
C ASP A 57 1.65 3.34 26.15
N SER A 58 1.66 4.28 25.20
CA SER A 58 1.19 5.64 25.40
C SER A 58 -0.32 5.75 25.30
N LYS A 59 -0.89 6.80 25.91
CA LYS A 59 -2.32 7.08 25.79
C LYS A 59 -2.72 7.59 24.40
N PHE A 60 -1.80 8.32 23.78
CA PHE A 60 -1.95 8.87 22.42
C PHE A 60 -0.69 8.55 21.61
N ASP A 61 -0.87 8.28 20.35
CA ASP A 61 0.23 8.12 19.39
C ASP A 61 -0.20 8.69 18.03
N LEU A 62 0.69 9.48 17.44
CA LEU A 62 0.51 10.07 16.12
C LEU A 62 1.75 9.76 15.28
N SER A 63 1.53 9.20 14.12
CA SER A 63 2.58 8.99 13.12
C SER A 63 2.16 9.62 11.81
N VAL A 64 3.02 10.42 11.22
CA VAL A 64 2.83 11.03 9.91
C VAL A 64 4.07 10.83 9.06
N GLY A 65 3.88 10.64 7.78
CA GLY A 65 4.99 10.51 6.86
C GLY A 65 4.59 10.64 5.41
N ALA A 66 5.61 10.78 4.58
CA ALA A 66 5.49 10.80 3.13
C ALA A 66 6.69 10.08 2.53
N ALA A 67 6.51 9.54 1.33
CA ALA A 67 7.59 8.99 0.54
C ALA A 67 7.63 9.65 -0.84
N GLY A 68 8.80 9.76 -1.44
CA GLY A 68 8.96 10.17 -2.84
C GLY A 68 9.26 8.93 -3.69
N ILE A 69 8.44 8.68 -4.70
CA ILE A 69 8.62 7.58 -5.65
C ILE A 69 8.87 8.15 -7.03
N LEU A 70 10.02 7.83 -7.59
CA LEU A 70 10.36 8.11 -8.98
C LEU A 70 10.34 6.77 -9.74
N SER A 71 9.46 6.67 -10.71
CA SER A 71 9.34 5.48 -11.56
C SER A 71 9.96 5.77 -12.91
N TYR A 72 10.76 4.83 -13.42
CA TYR A 72 11.33 4.89 -14.76
C TYR A 72 10.91 3.63 -15.49
N CYS A 73 10.33 3.81 -16.67
CA CYS A 73 9.93 2.70 -17.52
C CYS A 73 10.47 2.94 -18.93
N THR A 74 11.02 1.88 -19.52
CA THR A 74 11.49 1.89 -20.90
C THR A 74 10.68 0.88 -21.70
N TYR A 75 10.17 1.29 -22.83
CA TYR A 75 9.52 0.40 -23.79
C TYR A 75 10.49 0.08 -24.92
N THR A 76 10.71 -1.21 -25.12
CA THR A 76 11.47 -1.73 -26.25
C THR A 76 10.58 -2.69 -27.05
N PRO A 77 10.37 -2.47 -28.36
CA PRO A 77 9.52 -3.32 -29.18
C PRO A 77 10.05 -4.75 -29.27
N SER A 78 9.13 -5.73 -29.34
CA SER A 78 9.50 -7.14 -29.52
C SER A 78 10.13 -7.39 -30.89
N PRO A 79 11.10 -8.32 -31.00
CA PRO A 79 11.68 -8.74 -32.29
C PRO A 79 10.64 -9.21 -33.33
N THR A 80 9.52 -9.73 -32.88
CA THR A 80 8.42 -10.15 -33.78
C THR A 80 7.67 -8.99 -34.42
N MET A 81 7.80 -7.77 -33.90
CA MET A 81 7.29 -6.56 -34.54
C MET A 81 8.25 -5.97 -35.57
N GLU A 82 9.46 -6.52 -35.70
CA GLU A 82 10.51 -6.03 -36.62
C GLU A 82 10.24 -6.36 -38.10
N ASN A 83 9.27 -7.20 -38.42
CA ASN A 83 8.98 -7.59 -39.81
C ASN A 83 8.33 -6.46 -40.60
N GLY A 84 9.04 -5.34 -40.72
CA GLY A 84 8.69 -4.26 -41.62
C GLY A 84 8.96 -2.83 -41.13
N PHE A 85 9.21 -2.61 -39.87
CA PHE A 85 9.35 -1.24 -39.37
C PHE A 85 10.67 -0.89 -38.68
N TYR A 86 11.42 -1.86 -38.15
CA TYR A 86 12.65 -1.54 -37.42
C TYR A 86 13.77 -2.53 -37.77
N SER A 87 14.47 -2.26 -38.88
CA SER A 87 15.68 -2.97 -39.22
C SER A 87 16.90 -2.19 -38.70
N GLY A 88 17.52 -2.68 -37.63
CA GLY A 88 18.77 -2.14 -37.11
C GLY A 88 18.72 -1.67 -35.66
N ASN A 89 18.76 -0.37 -35.40
CA ASN A 89 18.69 0.18 -34.06
C ASN A 89 17.27 0.08 -33.52
N ARG A 90 17.06 -0.61 -32.39
CA ARG A 90 15.77 -0.63 -31.72
C ARG A 90 15.53 0.69 -31.04
N PRO A 91 14.55 1.47 -31.47
CA PRO A 91 14.22 2.68 -30.74
C PRO A 91 13.66 2.30 -29.37
N GLU A 92 14.08 2.99 -28.35
CA GLU A 92 13.60 2.88 -26.98
C GLU A 92 12.83 4.14 -26.64
N TRP A 93 11.70 3.97 -25.96
CA TRP A 93 10.91 5.08 -25.45
C TRP A 93 10.93 5.04 -23.94
N GLU A 94 11.33 6.14 -23.34
CA GLU A 94 11.35 6.31 -21.89
C GLU A 94 10.14 7.09 -21.43
N SER A 95 9.58 6.68 -20.28
CA SER A 95 8.48 7.42 -19.65
C SER A 95 9.02 8.66 -18.94
N ASP A 96 8.34 9.80 -19.11
CA ASP A 96 8.58 11.05 -18.37
C ASP A 96 7.61 11.14 -17.19
N ASN A 97 8.00 10.53 -16.07
CA ASN A 97 7.12 10.41 -14.91
C ASN A 97 7.45 11.47 -13.86
N LYS A 98 6.40 12.11 -13.36
CA LYS A 98 6.51 13.01 -12.21
C LYS A 98 6.69 12.19 -10.93
N MET A 99 7.37 12.79 -9.94
CA MET A 99 7.51 12.20 -8.62
C MET A 99 6.13 12.02 -7.97
N SER A 100 5.81 10.78 -7.60
CA SER A 100 4.64 10.47 -6.79
C SER A 100 4.97 10.60 -5.30
N THR A 101 4.09 11.23 -4.53
CA THR A 101 4.30 11.48 -3.09
C THR A 101 3.16 10.84 -2.27
N PRO A 102 3.18 9.51 -2.07
CA PRO A 102 2.23 8.88 -1.14
C PRO A 102 2.45 9.43 0.28
N ILE A 103 1.34 9.70 0.95
CA ILE A 103 1.32 10.22 2.32
C ILE A 103 0.58 9.26 3.24
N TYR A 104 0.92 9.31 4.52
CA TYR A 104 0.17 8.63 5.57
C TYR A 104 0.12 9.47 6.84
N ALA A 105 -0.97 9.32 7.58
CA ALA A 105 -1.16 9.86 8.91
C ALA A 105 -1.98 8.87 9.73
N TYR A 106 -1.47 8.45 10.87
CA TYR A 106 -2.11 7.52 11.80
C TYR A 106 -2.23 8.15 13.17
N PHE A 107 -3.42 8.13 13.71
CA PHE A 107 -3.70 8.56 15.08
C PHE A 107 -4.33 7.41 15.86
N ASN A 108 -3.78 7.09 17.01
CA ASN A 108 -4.34 6.09 17.90
C ASN A 108 -4.52 6.63 19.32
N TYR A 109 -5.68 6.40 19.88
CA TYR A 109 -6.06 6.78 21.23
C TYR A 109 -6.46 5.55 22.04
N LYS A 110 -5.89 5.42 23.23
CA LYS A 110 -6.15 4.33 24.15
C LYS A 110 -6.89 4.87 25.38
N PRO A 111 -8.25 4.89 25.38
CA PRO A 111 -9.06 5.39 26.49
C PRO A 111 -8.90 4.56 27.75
N SER A 112 -8.59 3.28 27.64
CA SER A 112 -8.40 2.37 28.76
C SER A 112 -7.34 1.32 28.43
N ASP A 113 -6.92 0.52 29.42
CA ASP A 113 -5.91 -0.53 29.22
C ASP A 113 -6.37 -1.65 28.28
N ARG A 114 -7.66 -1.71 27.97
CA ARG A 114 -8.23 -2.77 27.13
C ARG A 114 -8.69 -2.27 25.77
N TRP A 115 -9.04 -1.00 25.61
CA TRP A 115 -9.58 -0.46 24.38
C TRP A 115 -8.62 0.50 23.71
N ALA A 116 -8.52 0.41 22.41
CA ALA A 116 -7.93 1.46 21.60
C ALA A 116 -8.79 1.75 20.38
N VAL A 117 -8.81 3.01 19.98
CA VAL A 117 -9.49 3.51 18.79
C VAL A 117 -8.49 4.30 17.97
N GLY A 118 -8.53 4.11 16.67
CA GLY A 118 -7.58 4.73 15.77
C GLY A 118 -8.24 5.24 14.51
N LEU A 119 -7.56 6.17 13.86
CA LEU A 119 -7.91 6.70 12.56
C LEU A 119 -6.65 6.75 11.69
N GLY A 120 -6.72 6.09 10.55
CA GLY A 120 -5.69 6.15 9.52
C GLY A 120 -6.17 6.97 8.33
N PHE A 121 -5.29 7.79 7.76
CA PHE A 121 -5.44 8.43 6.46
C PHE A 121 -4.18 8.14 5.65
N PHE A 122 -4.32 7.54 4.48
CA PHE A 122 -3.16 7.12 3.69
C PHE A 122 -3.52 6.89 2.22
N THR A 123 -2.48 6.73 1.39
CA THR A 123 -2.59 6.45 -0.05
C THR A 123 -2.11 5.02 -0.34
N PRO A 124 -3.00 3.99 -0.25
CA PRO A 124 -2.60 2.60 -0.39
C PRO A 124 -2.28 2.20 -1.83
N ASN A 125 -2.89 2.88 -2.80
CA ASN A 125 -2.72 2.60 -4.21
C ASN A 125 -2.46 3.89 -4.97
N GLY A 126 -1.52 3.81 -5.91
CA GLY A 126 -1.20 4.91 -6.80
C GLY A 126 -0.33 4.44 -7.95
N SER A 127 -0.47 5.10 -9.08
CA SER A 127 0.39 4.94 -10.24
C SER A 127 0.39 6.24 -11.01
N SER A 128 1.57 6.68 -11.40
CA SER A 128 1.73 7.79 -12.35
C SER A 128 2.71 7.35 -13.41
N MET A 129 2.28 7.40 -14.67
CA MET A 129 3.09 7.04 -15.81
C MET A 129 2.70 7.93 -17.00
N ASN A 130 3.67 8.57 -17.59
CA ASN A 130 3.48 9.41 -18.75
C ASN A 130 4.42 8.95 -19.87
N TRP A 131 3.85 8.53 -20.98
CA TRP A 131 4.58 8.10 -22.18
C TRP A 131 4.63 9.17 -23.27
N GLY A 132 3.81 10.22 -23.14
CA GLY A 132 3.63 11.20 -24.20
C GLY A 132 2.83 10.66 -25.38
N ASP A 133 2.91 11.37 -26.50
CA ASP A 133 2.18 11.08 -27.74
C ASP A 133 3.03 10.46 -28.86
N ASP A 134 4.37 10.43 -28.68
CA ASP A 134 5.35 9.99 -29.70
C ASP A 134 5.74 8.49 -29.59
N TRP A 135 5.13 7.70 -28.73
CA TRP A 135 5.47 6.31 -28.58
C TRP A 135 4.48 5.37 -29.32
N PRO A 136 4.86 4.15 -29.72
CA PRO A 136 4.03 3.27 -30.54
C PRO A 136 2.68 2.88 -29.94
N GLY A 137 2.50 2.96 -28.64
CA GLY A 137 1.25 2.66 -27.94
C GLY A 137 0.42 3.90 -27.59
N ALA A 138 0.74 5.08 -28.14
CA ALA A 138 0.05 6.34 -27.83
C ALA A 138 -1.46 6.34 -28.13
N ASN A 139 -1.90 5.49 -29.06
CA ASN A 139 -3.31 5.27 -29.35
C ASN A 139 -4.04 4.41 -28.30
N LEU A 140 -3.32 3.75 -27.40
CA LEU A 140 -3.86 2.94 -26.32
C LEU A 140 -3.75 3.67 -24.97
N VAL A 141 -2.59 4.25 -24.68
CA VAL A 141 -2.34 4.97 -23.44
C VAL A 141 -1.27 6.03 -23.66
N GLN A 142 -1.49 7.22 -23.19
CA GLN A 142 -0.51 8.31 -23.18
C GLN A 142 -0.09 8.65 -21.76
N GLU A 143 -1.05 8.74 -20.84
CA GLU A 143 -0.81 9.03 -19.44
C GLU A 143 -1.77 8.20 -18.57
N ILE A 144 -1.24 7.70 -17.46
CA ILE A 144 -2.03 7.12 -16.37
C ILE A 144 -1.69 7.89 -15.11
N ASN A 145 -2.71 8.38 -14.41
CA ASN A 145 -2.55 9.01 -13.11
C ASN A 145 -3.65 8.49 -12.17
N LEU A 146 -3.26 7.61 -11.27
CA LEU A 146 -4.13 7.00 -10.27
C LEU A 146 -3.65 7.38 -8.87
N ALA A 147 -4.54 7.94 -8.07
CA ALA A 147 -4.30 8.18 -6.65
C ALA A 147 -5.55 7.79 -5.85
N ALA A 148 -5.40 6.86 -4.93
CA ALA A 148 -6.45 6.44 -4.03
C ALA A 148 -6.14 6.95 -2.62
N TYR A 149 -7.09 7.67 -2.02
CA TYR A 149 -7.02 8.12 -0.65
C TYR A 149 -7.97 7.30 0.21
N THR A 150 -7.47 6.80 1.32
CA THR A 150 -8.23 5.93 2.23
C THR A 150 -8.28 6.52 3.62
N VAL A 151 -9.46 6.49 4.23
CA VAL A 151 -9.68 6.77 5.65
C VAL A 151 -10.08 5.48 6.33
N GLN A 152 -9.34 5.08 7.36
CA GLN A 152 -9.55 3.83 8.08
C GLN A 152 -9.81 4.08 9.57
N PRO A 153 -11.06 4.18 10.01
CA PRO A 153 -11.40 4.04 11.42
C PRO A 153 -11.12 2.61 11.89
N THR A 154 -10.57 2.50 13.10
CA THR A 154 -10.12 1.23 13.66
C THR A 154 -10.48 1.16 15.13
N VAL A 155 -10.89 -0.02 15.58
CA VAL A 155 -11.11 -0.33 16.98
C VAL A 155 -10.39 -1.62 17.34
N SER A 156 -9.80 -1.65 18.52
CA SER A 156 -9.15 -2.85 19.03
C SER A 156 -9.46 -3.08 20.51
N PHE A 157 -9.45 -4.34 20.89
CA PHE A 157 -9.74 -4.77 22.24
C PHE A 157 -8.72 -5.81 22.71
N LYS A 158 -8.10 -5.53 23.85
CA LYS A 158 -7.15 -6.43 24.51
C LYS A 158 -7.90 -7.42 25.37
N LEU A 159 -7.89 -8.69 24.97
CA LEU A 159 -8.51 -9.80 25.73
C LEU A 159 -7.67 -10.15 26.96
N CYS A 160 -6.35 -10.28 26.77
CA CYS A 160 -5.37 -10.50 27.83
C CYS A 160 -4.03 -9.91 27.40
N ASP A 161 -2.98 -10.05 28.23
CA ASP A 161 -1.66 -9.49 27.95
C ASP A 161 -0.94 -10.09 26.73
N ARG A 162 -1.50 -11.15 26.14
CA ARG A 162 -0.92 -11.84 24.99
C ARG A 162 -1.84 -11.85 23.76
N VAL A 163 -3.11 -11.51 23.93
CA VAL A 163 -4.11 -11.64 22.85
C VAL A 163 -4.97 -10.39 22.78
N SER A 164 -5.11 -9.87 21.60
CA SER A 164 -6.05 -8.79 21.26
C SER A 164 -6.78 -9.11 19.96
N ILE A 165 -7.89 -8.47 19.76
CA ILE A 165 -8.65 -8.46 18.51
C ILE A 165 -8.79 -7.02 18.04
N GLY A 166 -8.83 -6.82 16.74
CA GLY A 166 -9.01 -5.50 16.15
C GLY A 166 -9.63 -5.60 14.77
N ALA A 167 -10.37 -4.56 14.43
CA ALA A 167 -11.01 -4.41 13.13
C ALA A 167 -10.90 -2.97 12.67
N GLY A 168 -10.72 -2.78 11.38
CA GLY A 168 -10.74 -1.50 10.69
C GLY A 168 -11.59 -1.60 9.44
N LEU A 169 -12.24 -0.52 9.05
CA LEU A 169 -13.00 -0.40 7.82
C LEU A 169 -12.25 0.54 6.87
N MET A 170 -12.03 0.11 5.62
CA MET A 170 -11.43 0.91 4.54
C MET A 170 -12.45 1.20 3.45
#